data_5f8f74b6ca48a2978148a0e2ed6c60a4
#
_entry.id   5f8f74b6ca48a2978148a0e2ed6c60a4
#
_cell.length_a   1.000
_cell.length_b   1.000
_cell.length_c   1.000
_cell.angle_alpha   90.00
_cell.angle_beta   90.00
_cell.angle_gamma   90.00
#
_symmetry.space_group_name_H-M   'P 1'
#
loop_
_entity.id
_entity.type
_entity.pdbx_description
1 polymer ?
#
loop_
_entity_poly.entity_id
_entity_poly.type
_entity_poly.pdbx_seq_one_letter_code
_entity_poly.pdbx_strand_id
1 'polypeptide(L)'
;MNFFDLISDVDSLDIPDLTVCDEILNIYRANIYPRSVTLIDQDKNVIDSSKIKVSKSHRNAILALMQSKRSQIQSASIFDVMDSDFFLSPFWKLISALYGFTEESSAYEFVNCIANMDNMLSGIIPNDFDRYEEIVNPLKEHLKKIGVDIRENAIVTDIDFENDNADSIHFTDGATRKTFYLNDGDICIMPTDEMADCESFGSFNEPAPKLYSKPFELWEKLAEKHPSFKSPDLFFDEFEGNMSEEFTITLSNKLLPELIDKVTCGALGRNGIIVLDDSNWKMTVCAVPSTYFKDQSEDITVLWGCAMRPNCDGDRSGKTMTECSGAEILYELVSCFNLDEVWDDICETVVNVIPCHRRYGTSYLSPVNSKLEIIPTGIKNFAVSGDFAESDNDTVFSEEYIVSTARTASYKLMKTNRKMFESKPKSFREVKKSLKNLVK
;
A
#
# COMPACT_ATOMS: atom_id res chain seq x y z
N MET A 1 -2.05 7.72 15.09
CA MET A 1 -1.98 8.77 16.14
C MET A 1 -1.09 9.93 15.73
N ASN A 2 0.13 9.70 15.26
CA ASN A 2 0.97 10.78 14.69
C ASN A 2 0.38 11.37 13.42
N PHE A 3 -0.24 10.54 12.58
CA PHE A 3 -0.94 11.00 11.39
C PHE A 3 -2.12 11.93 11.72
N PHE A 4 -3.04 11.53 12.59
CA PHE A 4 -4.17 12.38 13.00
C PHE A 4 -3.74 13.67 13.70
N ASP A 5 -2.67 13.63 14.50
CA ASP A 5 -2.09 14.82 15.12
C ASP A 5 -1.48 15.76 14.07
N LEU A 6 -0.86 15.22 13.01
CA LEU A 6 -0.33 16.03 11.90
C LEU A 6 -1.45 16.81 11.19
N ILE A 7 -2.51 16.10 10.79
CA ILE A 7 -3.60 16.70 10.02
C ILE A 7 -4.60 17.50 10.86
N SER A 8 -4.49 17.46 12.20
CA SER A 8 -5.30 18.30 13.10
C SER A 8 -4.87 19.77 13.12
N ASP A 9 -3.67 20.07 12.63
CA ASP A 9 -3.16 21.43 12.51
C ASP A 9 -3.41 22.03 11.11
N VAL A 10 -4.05 21.29 10.21
CA VAL A 10 -4.30 21.67 8.81
C VAL A 10 -5.78 22.01 8.63
N ASP A 11 -6.06 23.23 8.18
CA ASP A 11 -7.42 23.67 7.85
C ASP A 11 -7.99 22.86 6.68
N SER A 12 -9.26 22.44 6.75
CA SER A 12 -9.98 21.87 5.61
C SER A 12 -10.13 22.94 4.52
N LEU A 13 -9.99 22.54 3.25
CA LEU A 13 -10.25 23.43 2.11
C LEU A 13 -11.74 23.50 1.74
N ASP A 14 -12.50 22.47 2.10
CA ASP A 14 -13.89 22.32 1.70
C ASP A 14 -14.89 22.81 2.74
N ILE A 15 -14.59 22.60 4.03
CA ILE A 15 -15.51 22.89 5.12
C ILE A 15 -14.90 23.95 6.03
N PRO A 16 -15.41 25.20 6.02
CA PRO A 16 -14.94 26.24 6.91
C PRO A 16 -15.00 25.83 8.37
N ASP A 17 -14.05 26.29 9.16
CA ASP A 17 -13.90 26.05 10.62
C ASP A 17 -13.65 24.60 11.02
N LEU A 18 -13.41 23.67 10.07
CA LEU A 18 -12.97 22.32 10.34
C LEU A 18 -11.49 22.14 9.97
N THR A 19 -10.85 21.17 10.62
CA THR A 19 -9.53 20.67 10.22
C THR A 19 -9.69 19.47 9.26
N VAL A 20 -8.65 19.13 8.52
CA VAL A 20 -8.57 17.90 7.73
C VAL A 20 -8.85 16.67 8.62
N CYS A 21 -8.37 16.68 9.85
CA CYS A 21 -8.65 15.63 10.83
C CYS A 21 -10.14 15.48 11.11
N ASP A 22 -10.84 16.60 11.35
CA ASP A 22 -12.28 16.59 11.64
C ASP A 22 -13.07 16.06 10.45
N GLU A 23 -12.71 16.47 9.25
CA GLU A 23 -13.34 16.03 8.01
C GLU A 23 -13.19 14.52 7.79
N ILE A 24 -11.96 13.99 7.86
CA ILE A 24 -11.70 12.55 7.73
C ILE A 24 -12.41 11.75 8.82
N LEU A 25 -12.41 12.23 10.06
CA LEU A 25 -13.14 11.57 11.15
C LEU A 25 -14.65 11.57 10.90
N ASN A 26 -15.21 12.59 10.25
CA ASN A 26 -16.62 12.64 9.88
C ASN A 26 -16.93 11.63 8.77
N ILE A 27 -16.04 11.47 7.77
CA ILE A 27 -16.18 10.43 6.73
C ILE A 27 -16.16 9.04 7.37
N TYR A 28 -15.21 8.76 8.25
CA TYR A 28 -15.14 7.47 8.97
C TYR A 28 -16.37 7.22 9.86
N ARG A 29 -16.93 8.25 10.49
CA ARG A 29 -18.15 8.13 11.30
C ARG A 29 -19.40 7.90 10.44
N ALA A 30 -19.48 8.47 9.26
CA ALA A 30 -20.57 8.23 8.32
C ALA A 30 -20.53 6.79 7.77
N ASN A 31 -19.34 6.22 7.60
CA ASN A 31 -19.10 4.87 7.08
C ASN A 31 -18.90 3.85 8.22
N ILE A 32 -19.79 3.84 9.20
CA ILE A 32 -19.70 3.04 10.46
C ILE A 32 -19.66 1.52 10.21
N TYR A 33 -20.08 1.04 9.05
CA TYR A 33 -20.11 -0.39 8.77
C TYR A 33 -18.72 -0.87 8.32
N PRO A 34 -18.09 -1.80 9.07
CA PRO A 34 -16.87 -2.41 8.60
C PRO A 34 -17.11 -3.06 7.23
N ARG A 35 -16.22 -2.83 6.29
CA ARG A 35 -16.27 -3.49 4.99
C ARG A 35 -16.33 -5.00 5.19
N SER A 36 -17.25 -5.66 4.53
CA SER A 36 -17.30 -7.11 4.51
C SER A 36 -16.27 -7.65 3.54
N VAL A 37 -15.64 -8.79 3.85
CA VAL A 37 -14.75 -9.47 2.91
C VAL A 37 -15.37 -10.78 2.51
N THR A 38 -15.45 -11.03 1.22
CA THR A 38 -15.99 -12.25 0.62
C THR A 38 -14.90 -12.92 -0.18
N LEU A 39 -14.66 -14.21 0.06
CA LEU A 39 -13.73 -15.03 -0.71
C LEU A 39 -14.53 -15.86 -1.72
N ILE A 40 -14.13 -15.84 -2.98
CA ILE A 40 -14.54 -16.81 -3.98
C ILE A 40 -13.41 -17.82 -4.12
N ASP A 41 -13.68 -19.06 -3.75
CA ASP A 41 -12.69 -20.13 -3.79
C ASP A 41 -12.57 -20.77 -5.20
N GLN A 42 -11.66 -21.72 -5.35
CA GLN A 42 -11.40 -22.42 -6.62
C GLN A 42 -12.59 -23.24 -7.15
N ASP A 43 -13.53 -23.59 -6.26
CA ASP A 43 -14.78 -24.28 -6.60
C ASP A 43 -15.95 -23.29 -6.85
N LYS A 44 -15.64 -21.98 -6.96
CA LYS A 44 -16.61 -20.88 -7.11
C LYS A 44 -17.58 -20.74 -5.92
N ASN A 45 -17.24 -21.28 -4.75
CA ASN A 45 -18.04 -21.06 -3.56
C ASN A 45 -17.83 -19.64 -3.02
N VAL A 46 -18.92 -18.99 -2.66
CA VAL A 46 -18.93 -17.67 -2.04
C VAL A 46 -18.85 -17.83 -0.52
N ILE A 47 -17.71 -17.44 0.05
CA ILE A 47 -17.42 -17.61 1.48
C ILE A 47 -17.30 -16.23 2.14
N ASP A 48 -18.23 -15.93 3.05
CA ASP A 48 -18.12 -14.78 3.92
C ASP A 48 -16.94 -14.94 4.88
N SER A 49 -16.08 -13.92 4.99
CA SER A 49 -14.89 -13.97 5.83
C SER A 49 -15.17 -14.28 7.29
N SER A 50 -16.37 -13.96 7.80
CA SER A 50 -16.78 -14.33 9.16
C SER A 50 -16.87 -15.85 9.40
N LYS A 51 -16.93 -16.63 8.32
CA LYS A 51 -16.94 -18.10 8.36
C LYS A 51 -15.55 -18.72 8.25
N ILE A 52 -14.53 -17.91 7.94
CA ILE A 52 -13.16 -18.38 7.80
C ILE A 52 -12.55 -18.63 9.17
N LYS A 53 -11.94 -19.80 9.31
CA LYS A 53 -11.36 -20.25 10.58
C LYS A 53 -9.86 -20.38 10.47
N VAL A 54 -9.16 -19.83 11.46
CA VAL A 54 -7.73 -20.09 11.66
C VAL A 54 -7.56 -21.34 12.51
N SER A 55 -6.88 -22.37 12.01
CA SER A 55 -6.64 -23.61 12.74
C SER A 55 -5.93 -23.34 14.08
N LYS A 56 -6.05 -24.26 15.02
CA LYS A 56 -5.37 -24.12 16.33
C LYS A 56 -3.84 -24.13 16.16
N SER A 57 -3.31 -24.93 15.23
CA SER A 57 -1.87 -24.99 14.91
C SER A 57 -1.40 -23.64 14.37
N HIS A 58 -2.02 -23.13 13.31
CA HIS A 58 -1.63 -21.87 12.67
C HIS A 58 -1.73 -20.68 13.63
N ARG A 59 -2.81 -20.63 14.43
CA ARG A 59 -2.94 -19.61 15.48
C ARG A 59 -1.81 -19.67 16.50
N ASN A 60 -1.42 -20.87 16.93
CA ASN A 60 -0.34 -21.03 17.89
C ASN A 60 1.02 -20.65 17.25
N ALA A 61 1.25 -20.98 15.98
CA ALA A 61 2.44 -20.58 15.24
C ALA A 61 2.54 -19.04 15.14
N ILE A 62 1.48 -18.35 14.71
CA ILE A 62 1.44 -16.88 14.66
C ILE A 62 1.73 -16.28 16.04
N LEU A 63 1.10 -16.79 17.09
CA LEU A 63 1.31 -16.31 18.46
C LEU A 63 2.72 -16.58 18.98
N ALA A 64 3.37 -17.66 18.54
CA ALA A 64 4.77 -17.95 18.86
C ALA A 64 5.71 -16.95 18.15
N LEU A 65 5.47 -16.66 16.88
CA LEU A 65 6.21 -15.64 16.13
C LEU A 65 6.13 -14.26 16.77
N MET A 66 4.96 -13.86 17.28
CA MET A 66 4.79 -12.61 18.02
C MET A 66 5.64 -12.52 19.30
N GLN A 67 6.06 -13.66 19.85
CA GLN A 67 6.93 -13.70 21.04
C GLN A 67 8.42 -13.81 20.68
N SER A 68 8.72 -14.01 19.40
CA SER A 68 10.09 -14.08 18.91
C SER A 68 10.74 -12.69 18.93
N LYS A 69 12.05 -12.65 19.19
CA LYS A 69 12.78 -11.39 19.06
C LYS A 69 12.86 -11.00 17.57
N ARG A 70 12.78 -9.71 17.28
CA ARG A 70 12.94 -9.19 15.91
C ARG A 70 14.15 -9.79 15.21
N SER A 71 15.32 -9.79 15.85
CA SER A 71 16.56 -10.34 15.30
C SER A 71 16.50 -11.82 14.91
N GLN A 72 15.48 -12.57 15.34
CA GLN A 72 15.29 -13.98 15.00
C GLN A 72 14.42 -14.21 13.77
N ILE A 73 13.54 -13.25 13.45
CA ILE A 73 12.53 -13.41 12.39
C ILE A 73 12.59 -12.33 11.31
N GLN A 74 13.41 -11.28 11.47
CA GLN A 74 13.46 -10.17 10.51
C GLN A 74 14.01 -10.58 9.14
N SER A 75 14.92 -11.56 9.09
CA SER A 75 15.50 -12.10 7.85
C SER A 75 14.87 -13.43 7.41
N ALA A 76 13.89 -13.92 8.15
CA ALA A 76 13.17 -15.13 7.80
C ALA A 76 11.98 -14.78 6.90
N SER A 77 11.72 -15.61 5.89
CA SER A 77 10.48 -15.56 5.12
C SER A 77 9.32 -16.17 5.91
N ILE A 78 8.09 -15.93 5.50
CA ILE A 78 6.91 -16.59 6.06
C ILE A 78 7.02 -18.11 5.82
N PHE A 79 7.59 -18.52 4.67
CA PHE A 79 7.82 -19.91 4.33
C PHE A 79 8.75 -20.64 5.32
N ASP A 80 9.76 -19.93 5.85
CA ASP A 80 10.71 -20.52 6.81
C ASP A 80 10.08 -20.82 8.18
N VAL A 81 8.95 -20.20 8.50
CA VAL A 81 8.37 -20.20 9.85
C VAL A 81 6.96 -20.78 9.95
N MET A 82 6.31 -21.00 8.82
CA MET A 82 4.95 -21.57 8.75
C MET A 82 5.00 -22.92 8.03
N ASP A 83 4.07 -23.82 8.38
CA ASP A 83 3.93 -25.10 7.68
C ASP A 83 3.20 -24.94 6.32
N SER A 84 3.36 -25.93 5.44
CA SER A 84 2.75 -25.92 4.12
C SER A 84 1.23 -25.84 4.13
N ASP A 85 0.58 -26.41 5.16
CA ASP A 85 -0.88 -26.39 5.30
C ASP A 85 -1.40 -24.96 5.58
N PHE A 86 -0.55 -24.09 6.13
CA PHE A 86 -0.88 -22.69 6.35
C PHE A 86 -1.20 -21.99 5.02
N PHE A 87 -0.38 -22.20 4.01
CA PHE A 87 -0.50 -21.55 2.69
C PHE A 87 -1.72 -22.02 1.89
N LEU A 88 -2.27 -23.19 2.24
CA LEU A 88 -3.51 -23.70 1.67
C LEU A 88 -4.76 -23.17 2.42
N SER A 89 -4.57 -22.51 3.57
CA SER A 89 -5.69 -22.08 4.42
C SER A 89 -6.43 -20.88 3.82
N PRO A 90 -7.77 -20.81 3.96
CA PRO A 90 -8.54 -19.64 3.54
C PRO A 90 -8.09 -18.34 4.23
N PHE A 91 -7.54 -18.42 5.44
CA PHE A 91 -6.98 -17.27 6.14
C PHE A 91 -5.77 -16.70 5.40
N TRP A 92 -4.80 -17.55 5.01
CA TRP A 92 -3.65 -17.11 4.23
C TRP A 92 -4.07 -16.49 2.90
N LYS A 93 -4.98 -17.15 2.18
CA LYS A 93 -5.50 -16.67 0.90
C LYS A 93 -6.06 -15.25 1.00
N LEU A 94 -6.80 -14.96 2.08
CA LEU A 94 -7.28 -13.59 2.33
C LEU A 94 -6.16 -12.61 2.66
N ILE A 95 -5.29 -12.94 3.61
CA ILE A 95 -4.22 -12.02 4.05
C ILE A 95 -3.24 -11.76 2.91
N SER A 96 -2.88 -12.78 2.14
CA SER A 96 -2.04 -12.64 0.95
C SER A 96 -2.66 -11.66 -0.06
N ALA A 97 -3.91 -11.88 -0.45
CA ALA A 97 -4.58 -11.02 -1.43
C ALA A 97 -4.84 -9.59 -0.92
N LEU A 98 -5.14 -9.43 0.37
CA LEU A 98 -5.48 -8.13 0.95
C LEU A 98 -4.25 -7.25 1.25
N TYR A 99 -3.08 -7.84 1.48
CA TYR A 99 -1.89 -7.12 1.93
C TYR A 99 -0.65 -7.35 1.07
N GLY A 100 -0.76 -8.14 0.02
CA GLY A 100 0.35 -8.44 -0.87
C GLY A 100 1.43 -9.36 -0.29
N PHE A 101 1.14 -10.08 0.81
CA PHE A 101 2.08 -11.07 1.32
C PHE A 101 2.22 -12.25 0.38
N THR A 102 3.47 -12.62 0.12
CA THR A 102 3.85 -13.87 -0.54
C THR A 102 4.52 -14.81 0.48
N GLU A 103 4.76 -16.04 0.11
CA GLU A 103 5.47 -17.01 0.95
C GLU A 103 6.86 -16.53 1.34
N GLU A 104 7.50 -15.77 0.46
CA GLU A 104 8.84 -15.22 0.62
C GLU A 104 8.84 -13.89 1.38
N SER A 105 7.69 -13.28 1.63
CA SER A 105 7.62 -12.04 2.40
C SER A 105 8.14 -12.21 3.82
N SER A 106 8.59 -11.11 4.42
CA SER A 106 9.15 -11.08 5.77
C SER A 106 8.19 -11.61 6.83
N ALA A 107 8.63 -12.59 7.60
CA ALA A 107 7.89 -13.09 8.75
C ALA A 107 7.70 -12.01 9.83
N TYR A 108 8.65 -11.08 9.95
CA TYR A 108 8.55 -9.95 10.87
C TYR A 108 7.43 -8.99 10.44
N GLU A 109 7.41 -8.57 9.17
CA GLU A 109 6.38 -7.66 8.68
C GLU A 109 4.98 -8.30 8.71
N PHE A 110 4.88 -9.60 8.44
CA PHE A 110 3.64 -10.34 8.57
C PHE A 110 3.09 -10.31 10.01
N VAL A 111 3.93 -10.60 11.00
CA VAL A 111 3.51 -10.59 12.42
C VAL A 111 3.20 -9.16 12.87
N ASN A 112 3.99 -8.19 12.42
CA ASN A 112 3.81 -6.78 12.75
C ASN A 112 2.47 -6.26 12.18
N CYS A 113 2.15 -6.63 10.95
CA CYS A 113 0.85 -6.36 10.34
C CYS A 113 -0.30 -6.90 11.21
N ILE A 114 -0.27 -8.19 11.56
CA ILE A 114 -1.31 -8.81 12.39
C ILE A 114 -1.43 -8.13 13.78
N ALA A 115 -0.31 -7.67 14.34
CA ALA A 115 -0.28 -7.04 15.66
C ALA A 115 -0.84 -5.62 15.65
N ASN A 116 -0.63 -4.86 14.58
CA ASN A 116 -0.99 -3.45 14.52
C ASN A 116 -2.35 -3.19 13.88
N MET A 117 -2.84 -4.08 13.03
CA MET A 117 -4.13 -3.87 12.36
C MET A 117 -5.31 -3.94 13.31
N ASP A 118 -6.15 -2.93 13.32
CA ASP A 118 -7.40 -2.92 14.08
C ASP A 118 -8.37 -3.98 13.55
N ASN A 119 -8.49 -4.11 12.24
CA ASN A 119 -9.23 -5.15 11.57
C ASN A 119 -8.29 -5.91 10.63
N MET A 120 -8.05 -7.20 10.91
CA MET A 120 -7.17 -8.05 10.09
C MET A 120 -7.64 -8.23 8.63
N LEU A 121 -8.87 -7.84 8.33
CA LEU A 121 -9.47 -8.00 7.01
C LEU A 121 -9.77 -6.64 6.35
N SER A 122 -9.17 -5.54 6.81
CA SER A 122 -9.35 -4.24 6.17
C SER A 122 -8.68 -4.15 4.80
N GLY A 123 -7.51 -4.78 4.64
CA GLY A 123 -6.75 -4.76 3.37
C GLY A 123 -6.08 -3.42 3.05
N ILE A 124 -5.22 -3.44 2.06
CA ILE A 124 -4.68 -2.26 1.39
C ILE A 124 -5.58 -1.97 0.19
N ILE A 125 -6.62 -1.19 0.40
CA ILE A 125 -7.64 -0.87 -0.60
C ILE A 125 -7.86 0.64 -0.63
N PRO A 126 -8.45 1.19 -1.70
CA PRO A 126 -8.82 2.60 -1.73
C PRO A 126 -9.62 3.02 -0.51
N ASN A 127 -9.29 4.18 0.03
CA ASN A 127 -10.06 4.81 1.11
C ASN A 127 -11.48 5.15 0.64
N ASP A 128 -12.33 5.58 1.56
CA ASP A 128 -13.67 6.08 1.24
C ASP A 128 -13.64 7.53 0.71
N PHE A 129 -12.47 8.11 0.52
CA PHE A 129 -12.23 9.48 0.04
C PHE A 129 -10.94 9.56 -0.78
N ASP A 130 -10.84 10.55 -1.65
CA ASP A 130 -9.63 10.84 -2.42
C ASP A 130 -8.55 11.42 -1.50
N ARG A 131 -7.46 10.66 -1.34
CA ARG A 131 -6.34 11.06 -0.45
C ARG A 131 -5.64 12.32 -0.95
N TYR A 132 -5.57 12.53 -2.26
CA TYR A 132 -4.94 13.72 -2.79
C TYR A 132 -5.76 14.97 -2.44
N GLU A 133 -7.06 14.95 -2.70
CA GLU A 133 -7.93 16.08 -2.45
C GLU A 133 -8.17 16.34 -0.97
N GLU A 134 -8.33 15.28 -0.16
CA GLU A 134 -8.70 15.41 1.25
C GLU A 134 -7.50 15.61 2.19
N ILE A 135 -6.29 15.17 1.81
CA ILE A 135 -5.10 15.22 2.67
C ILE A 135 -3.96 16.00 2.03
N VAL A 136 -3.52 15.56 0.83
CA VAL A 136 -2.28 16.07 0.23
C VAL A 136 -2.43 17.53 -0.19
N ASN A 137 -3.53 17.87 -0.85
CA ASN A 137 -3.78 19.23 -1.34
C ASN A 137 -3.96 20.24 -0.18
N PRO A 138 -4.79 19.98 0.85
CA PRO A 138 -4.85 20.84 2.05
C PRO A 138 -3.51 21.00 2.77
N LEU A 139 -2.76 19.92 2.92
CA LEU A 139 -1.42 19.97 3.54
C LEU A 139 -0.45 20.83 2.73
N LYS A 140 -0.48 20.70 1.41
CA LYS A 140 0.33 21.53 0.49
C LYS A 140 -0.01 23.01 0.60
N GLU A 141 -1.29 23.37 0.63
CA GLU A 141 -1.73 24.75 0.82
C GLU A 141 -1.38 25.29 2.21
N HIS A 142 -1.51 24.48 3.26
CA HIS A 142 -1.06 24.84 4.59
C HIS A 142 0.46 25.13 4.62
N LEU A 143 1.27 24.28 4.03
CA LEU A 143 2.72 24.47 3.93
C LEU A 143 3.09 25.76 3.20
N LYS A 144 2.44 26.07 2.09
CA LYS A 144 2.62 27.36 1.37
C LYS A 144 2.24 28.55 2.25
N LYS A 145 1.11 28.47 2.98
CA LYS A 145 0.62 29.52 3.87
C LYS A 145 1.63 29.85 4.99
N ILE A 146 2.35 28.87 5.49
CA ILE A 146 3.40 29.07 6.51
C ILE A 146 4.78 29.35 5.92
N GLY A 147 4.89 29.51 4.59
CA GLY A 147 6.11 29.99 3.92
C GLY A 147 7.09 28.88 3.49
N VAL A 148 6.65 27.62 3.39
CA VAL A 148 7.48 26.56 2.85
C VAL A 148 7.60 26.71 1.32
N ASP A 149 8.83 26.68 0.80
CA ASP A 149 9.11 26.68 -0.64
C ASP A 149 8.96 25.26 -1.21
N ILE A 150 7.86 25.03 -1.92
CA ILE A 150 7.57 23.73 -2.57
C ILE A 150 7.95 23.83 -4.04
N ARG A 151 8.92 23.04 -4.47
CA ARG A 151 9.38 22.97 -5.86
C ARG A 151 8.85 21.74 -6.54
N GLU A 152 7.87 21.94 -7.39
CA GLU A 152 7.33 20.90 -8.25
C GLU A 152 8.22 20.67 -9.47
N ASN A 153 8.19 19.46 -10.04
CA ASN A 153 9.01 19.05 -11.18
C ASN A 153 10.53 19.15 -10.94
N ALA A 154 10.94 19.15 -9.68
CA ALA A 154 12.35 19.14 -9.27
C ALA A 154 12.74 17.71 -8.84
N ILE A 155 13.59 17.06 -9.65
CA ILE A 155 14.05 15.69 -9.38
C ILE A 155 15.43 15.76 -8.76
N VAL A 156 15.58 15.31 -7.52
CA VAL A 156 16.88 15.19 -6.85
C VAL A 156 17.66 14.06 -7.50
N THR A 157 18.85 14.37 -7.99
CA THR A 157 19.69 13.42 -8.74
C THR A 157 20.91 12.96 -7.96
N ASP A 158 21.31 13.71 -6.92
CA ASP A 158 22.46 13.38 -6.08
C ASP A 158 22.49 14.25 -4.81
N ILE A 159 23.19 13.76 -3.77
CA ILE A 159 23.49 14.51 -2.55
C ILE A 159 24.96 14.31 -2.22
N ASP A 160 25.71 15.40 -2.02
CA ASP A 160 27.10 15.33 -1.59
C ASP A 160 27.23 15.47 -0.07
N PHE A 161 28.24 14.81 0.46
CA PHE A 161 28.58 14.83 1.88
C PHE A 161 29.98 15.32 2.09
N GLU A 162 30.17 16.24 3.04
CA GLU A 162 31.46 16.70 3.50
C GLU A 162 31.54 16.62 5.04
N ASN A 163 32.59 16.00 5.56
CA ASN A 163 32.82 15.85 7.01
C ASN A 163 31.61 15.25 7.78
N ASP A 164 30.98 14.21 7.23
CA ASP A 164 29.80 13.55 7.77
C ASP A 164 28.52 14.44 7.77
N ASN A 165 28.47 15.48 6.98
CA ASN A 165 27.29 16.32 6.77
C ASN A 165 26.88 16.29 5.30
N ALA A 166 25.57 16.27 5.03
CA ALA A 166 25.06 16.64 3.72
C ALA A 166 25.43 18.11 3.46
N ASP A 167 26.10 18.35 2.35
CA ASP A 167 26.66 19.64 1.95
C ASP A 167 25.88 20.28 0.81
N SER A 168 25.52 19.49 -0.18
CA SER A 168 24.78 19.99 -1.33
C SER A 168 23.82 18.99 -1.92
N ILE A 169 22.72 19.49 -2.47
CA ILE A 169 21.67 18.71 -3.14
C ILE A 169 21.66 19.09 -4.62
N HIS A 170 21.90 18.11 -5.48
CA HIS A 170 21.81 18.28 -6.92
C HIS A 170 20.45 17.85 -7.42
N PHE A 171 19.82 18.68 -8.24
CA PHE A 171 18.50 18.38 -8.78
C PHE A 171 18.33 18.96 -10.20
N THR A 172 17.37 18.40 -10.92
CA THR A 172 16.92 18.95 -12.18
C THR A 172 15.60 19.68 -11.97
N ASP A 173 15.47 20.85 -12.59
CA ASP A 173 14.24 21.63 -12.67
C ASP A 173 13.88 21.71 -14.16
N GLY A 174 13.02 20.85 -14.60
CA GLY A 174 12.86 20.53 -16.02
C GLY A 174 14.16 20.01 -16.61
N ALA A 175 14.67 20.68 -17.66
CA ALA A 175 15.93 20.31 -18.32
C ALA A 175 17.18 20.94 -17.66
N THR A 176 17.04 21.78 -16.63
CA THR A 176 18.14 22.55 -16.04
C THR A 176 18.64 21.86 -14.79
N ARG A 177 19.95 21.57 -14.75
CA ARG A 177 20.63 21.10 -13.54
C ARG A 177 20.89 22.26 -12.60
N LYS A 178 20.58 22.07 -11.32
CA LYS A 178 20.77 23.04 -10.25
C LYS A 178 21.40 22.36 -9.04
N THR A 179 22.02 23.18 -8.18
CA THR A 179 22.58 22.73 -6.90
C THR A 179 22.08 23.67 -5.81
N PHE A 180 21.60 23.07 -4.73
CA PHE A 180 21.27 23.75 -3.50
C PHE A 180 22.34 23.41 -2.46
N TYR A 181 23.01 24.43 -1.92
CA TYR A 181 24.03 24.27 -0.88
C TYR A 181 23.38 24.41 0.49
N LEU A 182 23.70 23.47 1.40
CA LEU A 182 23.26 23.53 2.79
C LEU A 182 24.23 24.39 3.60
N ASN A 183 23.69 25.23 4.46
CA ASN A 183 24.47 26.05 5.41
C ASN A 183 24.65 25.33 6.72
N ASP A 184 25.54 25.85 7.57
CA ASP A 184 25.66 25.35 8.95
C ASP A 184 24.34 25.41 9.69
N GLY A 185 23.90 24.26 10.19
CA GLY A 185 22.63 24.12 10.92
C GLY A 185 21.44 23.69 10.06
N ASP A 186 21.59 23.67 8.73
CA ASP A 186 20.58 23.09 7.85
C ASP A 186 20.51 21.57 8.04
N ILE A 187 19.31 21.03 7.90
CA ILE A 187 19.05 19.59 7.94
C ILE A 187 18.44 19.12 6.63
N CYS A 188 18.74 17.90 6.24
CA CYS A 188 18.18 17.25 5.05
C CYS A 188 17.44 15.99 5.45
N ILE A 189 16.23 15.78 4.93
CA ILE A 189 15.44 14.56 5.12
C ILE A 189 15.05 14.03 3.74
N MET A 190 15.43 12.80 3.45
CA MET A 190 15.12 12.13 2.20
C MET A 190 13.98 11.12 2.44
N PRO A 191 12.84 11.25 1.75
CA PRO A 191 11.84 10.17 1.73
C PRO A 191 12.38 9.01 0.89
N THR A 192 11.96 7.78 1.23
CA THR A 192 12.40 6.55 0.58
C THR A 192 11.28 5.83 -0.19
N ASP A 193 10.14 6.49 -0.39
CA ASP A 193 8.90 5.86 -0.90
C ASP A 193 8.66 6.14 -2.39
N GLU A 194 9.67 6.45 -3.16
CA GLU A 194 9.56 6.88 -4.57
C GLU A 194 9.24 5.72 -5.54
N MET A 195 8.25 4.90 -5.22
CA MET A 195 7.87 3.79 -6.10
C MET A 195 7.01 4.23 -7.28
N ALA A 196 6.46 5.43 -7.26
CA ALA A 196 5.63 5.99 -8.33
C ALA A 196 6.39 6.11 -9.68
N ASP A 197 7.72 6.29 -9.66
CA ASP A 197 8.54 6.31 -10.88
C ASP A 197 8.58 4.98 -11.63
N CYS A 198 8.12 3.90 -11.01
CA CYS A 198 7.99 2.56 -11.58
C CYS A 198 6.55 2.15 -11.88
N GLU A 199 5.61 3.09 -11.75
CA GLU A 199 4.22 2.89 -12.13
C GLU A 199 4.01 3.28 -13.59
N SER A 200 3.20 2.48 -14.29
CA SER A 200 2.79 2.77 -15.66
C SER A 200 1.32 2.45 -15.85
N PHE A 201 0.70 3.17 -16.76
CA PHE A 201 -0.73 3.05 -17.03
C PHE A 201 -0.98 2.55 -18.44
N GLY A 202 -1.85 1.57 -18.56
CA GLY A 202 -2.37 1.09 -19.83
C GLY A 202 -3.69 1.77 -20.20
N SER A 203 -4.43 1.10 -21.05
CA SER A 203 -5.77 1.55 -21.49
C SER A 203 -6.67 0.33 -21.74
N PHE A 204 -7.91 0.58 -22.12
CA PHE A 204 -8.83 -0.48 -22.53
C PHE A 204 -8.24 -1.39 -23.61
N ASN A 205 -7.45 -0.84 -24.55
CA ASN A 205 -6.92 -1.56 -25.70
C ASN A 205 -5.43 -1.95 -25.58
N GLU A 206 -4.72 -1.41 -24.59
CA GLU A 206 -3.28 -1.59 -24.48
C GLU A 206 -2.87 -1.92 -23.05
N PRO A 207 -1.91 -2.85 -22.85
CA PRO A 207 -1.36 -3.13 -21.53
C PRO A 207 -0.59 -1.93 -20.98
N ALA A 208 -0.37 -1.91 -19.67
CA ALA A 208 0.53 -0.95 -19.05
C ALA A 208 1.98 -1.21 -19.50
N PRO A 209 2.73 -0.20 -19.98
CA PRO A 209 4.11 -0.40 -20.41
C PRO A 209 5.00 -0.87 -19.25
N LYS A 210 5.84 -1.89 -19.50
CA LYS A 210 6.86 -2.31 -18.49
C LYS A 210 7.95 -1.25 -18.41
N LEU A 211 7.99 -0.50 -17.33
CA LEU A 211 9.06 0.46 -17.08
C LEU A 211 10.26 -0.24 -16.45
N TYR A 212 11.44 0.12 -16.92
CA TYR A 212 12.72 -0.37 -16.40
C TYR A 212 13.47 0.68 -15.57
N SER A 213 12.83 1.85 -15.33
CA SER A 213 13.37 2.87 -14.45
C SER A 213 13.55 2.32 -13.03
N LYS A 214 14.60 2.77 -12.39
CA LYS A 214 14.90 2.39 -11.00
C LYS A 214 14.46 3.55 -10.10
N PRO A 215 13.46 3.37 -9.23
CA PRO A 215 12.97 4.44 -8.35
C PRO A 215 13.98 4.82 -7.27
N PHE A 216 15.06 4.06 -7.16
CA PHE A 216 16.05 4.15 -6.11
C PHE A 216 17.44 4.58 -6.60
N GLU A 217 17.55 5.19 -7.80
CA GLU A 217 18.85 5.65 -8.34
C GLU A 217 19.58 6.63 -7.39
N LEU A 218 18.84 7.49 -6.70
CA LEU A 218 19.43 8.38 -5.69
C LEU A 218 19.98 7.55 -4.52
N TRP A 219 19.23 6.58 -4.04
CA TRP A 219 19.68 5.73 -2.94
C TRP A 219 20.91 4.87 -3.33
N GLU A 220 20.97 4.32 -4.55
CA GLU A 220 22.16 3.61 -5.05
C GLU A 220 23.40 4.50 -4.97
N LYS A 221 23.30 5.75 -5.47
CA LYS A 221 24.41 6.74 -5.43
C LYS A 221 24.85 7.05 -3.99
N LEU A 222 23.89 7.17 -3.07
CA LEU A 222 24.21 7.41 -1.66
C LEU A 222 24.89 6.19 -1.02
N ALA A 223 24.46 4.98 -1.37
CA ALA A 223 25.08 3.74 -0.91
C ALA A 223 26.51 3.57 -1.42
N GLU A 224 26.83 4.04 -2.63
CA GLU A 224 28.20 4.12 -3.15
C GLU A 224 29.08 5.10 -2.37
N LYS A 225 28.50 6.20 -1.90
CA LYS A 225 29.21 7.27 -1.18
C LYS A 225 29.43 6.94 0.30
N HIS A 226 28.46 6.28 0.94
CA HIS A 226 28.55 6.01 2.37
C HIS A 226 27.89 4.68 2.76
N PRO A 227 28.59 3.78 3.48
CA PRO A 227 28.13 2.42 3.76
C PRO A 227 26.86 2.35 4.64
N SER A 228 26.55 3.41 5.38
CA SER A 228 25.35 3.45 6.23
C SER A 228 24.04 3.45 5.43
N PHE A 229 24.10 3.80 4.14
CA PHE A 229 22.89 3.77 3.29
C PHE A 229 22.54 2.36 2.84
N LYS A 230 23.44 1.37 2.96
CA LYS A 230 23.21 0.00 2.46
C LYS A 230 22.76 -0.01 0.98
N SER A 231 22.89 -1.12 0.28
CA SER A 231 22.38 -1.21 -1.09
C SER A 231 20.86 -1.34 -1.11
N PRO A 232 20.16 -0.58 -1.98
CA PRO A 232 18.74 -0.79 -2.22
C PRO A 232 18.42 -2.16 -2.84
N ASP A 233 19.38 -2.83 -3.49
CA ASP A 233 19.20 -4.17 -4.09
C ASP A 233 18.63 -5.19 -3.09
N LEU A 234 18.85 -4.99 -1.79
CA LEU A 234 18.27 -5.82 -0.73
C LEU A 234 16.73 -5.87 -0.78
N PHE A 235 16.09 -4.84 -1.34
CA PHE A 235 14.64 -4.73 -1.45
C PHE A 235 14.15 -4.89 -2.88
N PHE A 236 15.01 -4.57 -3.87
CA PHE A 236 14.63 -4.38 -5.25
C PHE A 236 15.28 -5.38 -6.21
N ASP A 237 16.04 -6.35 -5.71
CA ASP A 237 16.46 -7.49 -6.53
C ASP A 237 15.22 -8.13 -7.18
N GLU A 238 15.36 -8.57 -8.42
CA GLU A 238 14.27 -9.08 -9.26
C GLU A 238 13.56 -10.27 -8.58
N PHE A 239 12.67 -9.92 -7.69
CA PHE A 239 11.83 -10.86 -7.00
C PHE A 239 10.45 -10.81 -7.65
N GLU A 240 10.09 -11.85 -8.38
CA GLU A 240 8.78 -11.94 -9.06
C GLU A 240 7.60 -11.72 -8.11
N GLY A 241 7.79 -11.95 -6.80
CA GLY A 241 6.82 -11.73 -5.75
C GLY A 241 6.59 -10.26 -5.36
N ASN A 242 7.41 -9.32 -5.83
CA ASN A 242 7.30 -7.90 -5.46
C ASN A 242 6.40 -7.09 -6.41
N MET A 243 5.91 -7.70 -7.48
CA MET A 243 5.03 -7.05 -8.45
C MET A 243 3.59 -7.06 -7.95
N SER A 244 2.89 -5.97 -8.23
CA SER A 244 1.43 -5.90 -8.18
C SER A 244 0.91 -5.22 -9.44
N GLU A 245 -0.33 -5.49 -9.79
CA GLU A 245 -1.02 -4.77 -10.83
C GLU A 245 -2.39 -4.37 -10.34
N GLU A 246 -2.66 -3.08 -10.37
CA GLU A 246 -3.95 -2.52 -10.05
C GLU A 246 -4.72 -2.23 -11.34
N PHE A 247 -6.02 -2.09 -11.23
CA PHE A 247 -6.84 -1.64 -12.34
C PHE A 247 -8.08 -0.91 -11.84
N THR A 248 -8.56 0.02 -12.65
CA THR A 248 -9.86 0.64 -12.44
C THR A 248 -10.77 0.34 -13.62
N ILE A 249 -12.06 0.09 -13.33
CA ILE A 249 -13.10 -0.11 -14.32
C ILE A 249 -14.12 1.00 -14.13
N THR A 250 -14.25 1.89 -15.12
CA THR A 250 -15.26 2.96 -15.13
C THR A 250 -16.43 2.52 -16.00
N LEU A 251 -17.62 2.55 -15.44
CA LEU A 251 -18.86 2.07 -16.06
C LEU A 251 -19.88 3.21 -16.14
N SER A 252 -20.65 3.29 -17.23
CA SER A 252 -21.73 4.25 -17.45
C SER A 252 -23.03 3.90 -16.72
N ASN A 253 -23.08 2.75 -16.04
CA ASN A 253 -24.22 2.31 -15.26
C ASN A 253 -23.84 1.24 -14.23
N LYS A 254 -24.82 0.64 -13.57
CA LYS A 254 -24.64 -0.33 -12.49
C LYS A 254 -24.80 -1.81 -12.91
N LEU A 255 -24.83 -2.11 -14.23
CA LEU A 255 -25.09 -3.48 -14.70
C LEU A 255 -24.09 -4.49 -14.12
N LEU A 256 -22.79 -4.27 -14.34
CA LEU A 256 -21.74 -5.20 -13.86
C LEU A 256 -21.73 -5.31 -12.32
N PRO A 257 -21.74 -4.22 -11.53
CA PRO A 257 -21.87 -4.33 -10.07
C PRO A 257 -23.09 -5.11 -9.59
N GLU A 258 -24.25 -4.92 -10.21
CA GLU A 258 -25.47 -5.64 -9.85
C GLU A 258 -25.41 -7.12 -10.20
N LEU A 259 -24.75 -7.48 -11.30
CA LEU A 259 -24.50 -8.88 -11.66
C LEU A 259 -23.56 -9.55 -10.67
N ILE A 260 -22.45 -8.87 -10.31
CA ILE A 260 -21.53 -9.35 -9.28
C ILE A 260 -22.27 -9.52 -7.93
N ASP A 261 -23.10 -8.56 -7.56
CA ASP A 261 -23.89 -8.64 -6.32
C ASP A 261 -24.89 -9.81 -6.31
N LYS A 262 -25.47 -10.16 -7.45
CA LYS A 262 -26.32 -11.36 -7.54
C LYS A 262 -25.52 -12.64 -7.26
N VAL A 263 -24.30 -12.74 -7.80
CA VAL A 263 -23.43 -13.91 -7.57
C VAL A 263 -22.92 -13.95 -6.13
N THR A 264 -22.56 -12.79 -5.56
CA THR A 264 -21.88 -12.69 -4.27
C THR A 264 -22.80 -12.35 -3.09
N CYS A 265 -24.13 -12.43 -3.29
CA CYS A 265 -25.12 -12.07 -2.28
C CYS A 265 -24.98 -10.63 -1.75
N GLY A 266 -24.67 -9.68 -2.62
CA GLY A 266 -24.60 -8.27 -2.32
C GLY A 266 -23.27 -7.83 -1.68
N ALA A 267 -22.15 -8.43 -2.05
CA ALA A 267 -20.84 -8.10 -1.48
C ALA A 267 -20.39 -6.68 -1.83
N LEU A 268 -20.50 -6.24 -3.11
CA LEU A 268 -20.12 -4.89 -3.54
C LEU A 268 -21.06 -3.83 -2.97
N GLY A 269 -22.38 -4.06 -3.04
CA GLY A 269 -23.41 -3.11 -2.58
C GLY A 269 -23.34 -2.82 -1.07
N ARG A 270 -22.65 -3.67 -0.29
CA ARG A 270 -22.35 -3.44 1.12
C ARG A 270 -20.97 -2.79 1.35
N ASN A 271 -20.44 -2.14 0.35
CA ASN A 271 -19.09 -1.59 0.39
C ASN A 271 -18.03 -2.65 0.72
N GLY A 272 -18.23 -3.87 0.21
CA GLY A 272 -17.40 -5.02 0.53
C GLY A 272 -16.24 -5.19 -0.43
N ILE A 273 -15.34 -6.07 -0.02
CA ILE A 273 -14.16 -6.50 -0.77
C ILE A 273 -14.40 -7.94 -1.20
N ILE A 274 -14.16 -8.23 -2.46
CA ILE A 274 -14.23 -9.59 -3.00
C ILE A 274 -12.81 -10.04 -3.34
N VAL A 275 -12.38 -11.15 -2.76
CA VAL A 275 -11.10 -11.81 -3.04
C VAL A 275 -11.36 -13.02 -3.92
N LEU A 276 -10.72 -13.07 -5.08
CA LEU A 276 -10.88 -14.09 -6.10
C LEU A 276 -9.70 -15.08 -6.02
N ASP A 277 -9.79 -16.07 -5.15
CA ASP A 277 -8.79 -17.16 -5.06
C ASP A 277 -8.85 -18.11 -6.27
N ASP A 278 -9.96 -18.10 -6.99
CA ASP A 278 -10.14 -18.83 -8.24
C ASP A 278 -9.25 -18.27 -9.36
N SER A 279 -8.97 -16.97 -9.37
CA SER A 279 -8.07 -16.36 -10.33
C SER A 279 -6.61 -16.74 -10.08
N ASN A 280 -5.88 -17.14 -11.10
CA ASN A 280 -4.42 -17.33 -11.03
C ASN A 280 -3.69 -16.03 -10.66
N TRP A 281 -4.25 -14.88 -11.02
CA TRP A 281 -3.70 -13.57 -10.66
C TRP A 281 -3.95 -13.17 -9.20
N LYS A 282 -4.80 -13.92 -8.48
CA LYS A 282 -5.21 -13.61 -7.08
C LYS A 282 -5.75 -12.19 -6.97
N MET A 283 -6.82 -11.93 -7.71
CA MET A 283 -7.41 -10.60 -7.77
C MET A 283 -8.24 -10.29 -6.52
N THR A 284 -8.23 -9.02 -6.17
CA THR A 284 -9.17 -8.42 -5.22
C THR A 284 -9.94 -7.32 -5.94
N VAL A 285 -11.23 -7.21 -5.70
CA VAL A 285 -12.06 -6.15 -6.30
C VAL A 285 -13.01 -5.54 -5.26
N CYS A 286 -13.22 -4.23 -5.35
CA CYS A 286 -14.22 -3.50 -4.58
C CYS A 286 -14.83 -2.36 -5.41
N ALA A 287 -16.00 -1.88 -4.99
CA ALA A 287 -16.56 -0.64 -5.54
C ALA A 287 -15.88 0.56 -4.87
N VAL A 288 -15.55 1.57 -5.68
CA VAL A 288 -15.13 2.88 -5.17
C VAL A 288 -16.39 3.66 -4.82
N PRO A 289 -16.52 4.22 -3.61
CA PRO A 289 -17.67 5.00 -3.22
C PRO A 289 -17.90 6.18 -4.19
N SER A 290 -19.13 6.50 -4.52
CA SER A 290 -19.46 7.64 -5.39
C SER A 290 -19.01 8.99 -4.81
N THR A 291 -18.82 9.06 -3.50
CA THR A 291 -18.29 10.22 -2.78
C THR A 291 -16.78 10.41 -2.93
N TYR A 292 -16.08 9.43 -3.50
CA TYR A 292 -14.62 9.49 -3.69
C TYR A 292 -14.23 10.60 -4.68
N PHE A 293 -14.97 10.73 -5.76
CA PHE A 293 -14.74 11.77 -6.78
C PHE A 293 -15.86 12.82 -6.68
N LYS A 294 -15.54 14.03 -6.21
CA LYS A 294 -16.51 15.12 -5.94
C LYS A 294 -17.35 15.51 -7.15
N ASP A 295 -16.75 15.48 -8.36
CA ASP A 295 -17.38 15.91 -9.60
C ASP A 295 -17.91 14.75 -10.46
N GLN A 296 -17.91 13.51 -9.92
CA GLN A 296 -18.39 12.36 -10.67
C GLN A 296 -19.93 12.33 -10.73
N SER A 297 -20.47 12.08 -11.93
CA SER A 297 -21.90 11.85 -12.11
C SER A 297 -22.35 10.61 -11.31
N GLU A 298 -23.55 10.68 -10.72
CA GLU A 298 -24.18 9.57 -9.98
C GLU A 298 -24.43 8.31 -10.83
N ASP A 299 -24.50 8.48 -12.16
CA ASP A 299 -24.65 7.37 -13.12
C ASP A 299 -23.34 6.61 -13.34
N ILE A 300 -22.21 7.20 -13.06
CA ILE A 300 -20.89 6.57 -13.22
C ILE A 300 -20.57 5.68 -12.00
N THR A 301 -20.16 4.48 -12.28
CA THR A 301 -19.66 3.54 -11.25
C THR A 301 -18.21 3.21 -11.53
N VAL A 302 -17.39 3.22 -10.49
CA VAL A 302 -15.98 2.81 -10.57
C VAL A 302 -15.76 1.58 -9.70
N LEU A 303 -15.17 0.55 -10.29
CA LEU A 303 -14.60 -0.58 -9.55
C LEU A 303 -13.08 -0.41 -9.54
N TRP A 304 -12.48 -0.73 -8.41
CA TRP A 304 -11.04 -0.87 -8.27
C TRP A 304 -10.69 -2.33 -8.01
N GLY A 305 -9.62 -2.79 -8.62
CA GLY A 305 -9.08 -4.12 -8.36
C GLY A 305 -7.57 -4.12 -8.30
N CYS A 306 -7.03 -5.17 -7.70
CA CYS A 306 -5.59 -5.40 -7.59
C CYS A 306 -5.29 -6.89 -7.71
N ALA A 307 -4.20 -7.23 -8.37
CA ALA A 307 -3.67 -8.57 -8.51
C ALA A 307 -2.29 -8.66 -7.85
N MET A 308 -2.09 -9.68 -7.02
CA MET A 308 -0.84 -9.91 -6.30
C MET A 308 0.08 -10.94 -6.97
N ARG A 309 -0.38 -11.56 -8.07
CA ARG A 309 0.41 -12.47 -8.92
C ARG A 309 0.24 -12.12 -10.41
N PRO A 310 0.54 -10.87 -10.81
CA PRO A 310 0.29 -10.42 -12.18
C PRO A 310 1.18 -11.10 -13.23
N ASN A 311 2.25 -11.75 -12.81
CA ASN A 311 3.18 -12.51 -13.65
C ASN A 311 2.78 -13.99 -13.87
N CYS A 312 1.68 -14.45 -13.27
CA CYS A 312 1.09 -15.74 -13.63
C CYS A 312 0.24 -15.61 -14.88
N ASP A 313 0.12 -16.70 -15.64
CA ASP A 313 -0.79 -16.75 -16.79
C ASP A 313 -2.24 -16.72 -16.32
N GLY A 314 -3.05 -15.86 -16.92
CA GLY A 314 -4.49 -15.77 -16.65
C GLY A 314 -5.22 -17.03 -17.11
N ASP A 315 -6.34 -17.34 -16.46
CA ASP A 315 -7.13 -18.55 -16.74
C ASP A 315 -7.84 -18.52 -18.09
N ARG A 316 -8.11 -17.32 -18.61
CA ARG A 316 -8.78 -17.10 -19.90
C ARG A 316 -7.88 -16.48 -20.94
N SER A 317 -7.11 -15.47 -20.54
CA SER A 317 -6.19 -14.76 -21.44
C SER A 317 -5.00 -15.63 -21.86
N GLY A 318 -4.56 -16.55 -20.99
CA GLY A 318 -3.34 -17.33 -21.19
C GLY A 318 -2.08 -16.45 -21.28
N LYS A 319 -2.15 -15.23 -20.78
CA LYS A 319 -1.06 -14.25 -20.71
C LYS A 319 -0.85 -13.81 -19.27
N THR A 320 0.32 -13.28 -18.96
CA THR A 320 0.52 -12.57 -17.72
C THR A 320 -0.35 -11.31 -17.69
N MET A 321 -0.81 -10.90 -16.51
CA MET A 321 -1.65 -9.69 -16.39
C MET A 321 -0.93 -8.45 -16.93
N THR A 322 0.38 -8.37 -16.70
CA THR A 322 1.25 -7.30 -17.22
C THR A 322 1.34 -7.21 -18.75
N GLU A 323 0.84 -8.21 -19.47
CA GLU A 323 0.75 -8.23 -20.95
C GLU A 323 -0.68 -8.07 -21.44
N CYS A 324 -1.65 -7.93 -20.50
CA CYS A 324 -3.05 -7.80 -20.84
C CYS A 324 -3.47 -6.33 -20.98
N SER A 325 -4.29 -6.07 -21.98
CA SER A 325 -5.04 -4.81 -22.07
C SER A 325 -6.14 -4.74 -21.03
N GLY A 326 -6.70 -3.55 -20.80
CA GLY A 326 -7.83 -3.39 -19.89
C GLY A 326 -9.03 -4.27 -20.26
N ALA A 327 -9.28 -4.49 -21.57
CA ALA A 327 -10.35 -5.38 -22.04
C ALA A 327 -10.11 -6.84 -21.63
N GLU A 328 -8.86 -7.32 -21.74
CA GLU A 328 -8.50 -8.70 -21.36
C GLU A 328 -8.58 -8.88 -19.83
N ILE A 329 -8.17 -7.87 -19.05
CA ILE A 329 -8.31 -7.90 -17.58
C ILE A 329 -9.79 -7.91 -17.18
N LEU A 330 -10.62 -7.10 -17.81
CA LEU A 330 -12.07 -7.10 -17.58
C LEU A 330 -12.68 -8.47 -17.90
N TYR A 331 -12.29 -9.08 -19.03
CA TYR A 331 -12.81 -10.39 -19.42
C TYR A 331 -12.44 -11.48 -18.40
N GLU A 332 -11.20 -11.48 -17.93
CA GLU A 332 -10.73 -12.37 -16.87
C GLU A 332 -11.58 -12.20 -15.58
N LEU A 333 -11.80 -10.95 -15.17
CA LEU A 333 -12.62 -10.63 -13.99
C LEU A 333 -14.07 -11.12 -14.14
N VAL A 334 -14.69 -10.82 -15.28
CA VAL A 334 -16.09 -11.22 -15.59
C VAL A 334 -16.24 -12.74 -15.56
N SER A 335 -15.25 -13.46 -16.09
CA SER A 335 -15.23 -14.92 -16.10
C SER A 335 -15.08 -15.54 -14.70
N CYS A 336 -14.40 -14.85 -13.76
CA CYS A 336 -14.36 -15.29 -12.35
C CYS A 336 -15.74 -15.36 -11.71
N PHE A 337 -16.68 -14.55 -12.18
CA PHE A 337 -18.09 -14.56 -11.73
C PHE A 337 -19.03 -15.39 -12.59
N ASN A 338 -18.52 -16.13 -13.59
CA ASN A 338 -19.32 -16.88 -14.58
C ASN A 338 -20.33 -15.98 -15.34
N LEU A 339 -19.92 -14.78 -15.72
CA LEU A 339 -20.75 -13.81 -16.43
C LEU A 339 -20.40 -13.71 -17.93
N ASP A 340 -19.72 -14.70 -18.49
CA ASP A 340 -19.27 -14.73 -19.89
C ASP A 340 -20.44 -14.58 -20.89
N GLU A 341 -21.62 -15.11 -20.58
CA GLU A 341 -22.80 -15.08 -21.45
C GLU A 341 -23.37 -13.65 -21.66
N VAL A 342 -23.04 -12.71 -20.76
CA VAL A 342 -23.49 -11.31 -20.81
C VAL A 342 -22.35 -10.35 -21.12
N TRP A 343 -21.25 -10.85 -21.68
CA TRP A 343 -20.05 -10.08 -22.00
C TRP A 343 -20.33 -8.86 -22.85
N ASP A 344 -21.09 -9.04 -23.95
CA ASP A 344 -21.39 -7.94 -24.88
C ASP A 344 -22.18 -6.82 -24.19
N ASP A 345 -23.18 -7.18 -23.38
CA ASP A 345 -23.97 -6.20 -22.61
C ASP A 345 -23.09 -5.45 -21.60
N ILE A 346 -22.12 -6.12 -20.96
CA ILE A 346 -21.16 -5.50 -20.06
C ILE A 346 -20.28 -4.52 -20.82
N CYS A 347 -19.71 -4.93 -21.97
CA CYS A 347 -18.84 -4.10 -22.78
C CYS A 347 -19.51 -2.79 -23.22
N GLU A 348 -20.83 -2.79 -23.50
CA GLU A 348 -21.58 -1.59 -23.86
C GLU A 348 -21.63 -0.57 -22.70
N THR A 349 -21.41 -1.00 -21.47
CA THR A 349 -21.41 -0.11 -20.28
C THR A 349 -20.05 0.45 -19.94
N VAL A 350 -18.97 -0.10 -20.51
CA VAL A 350 -17.61 0.29 -20.15
C VAL A 350 -17.23 1.63 -20.75
N VAL A 351 -16.86 2.55 -19.90
CA VAL A 351 -16.27 3.84 -20.30
C VAL A 351 -14.76 3.67 -20.49
N ASN A 352 -14.11 3.03 -19.54
CA ASN A 352 -12.67 2.72 -19.61
C ASN A 352 -12.28 1.62 -18.61
N VAL A 353 -11.17 0.94 -18.92
CA VAL A 353 -10.44 0.08 -17.97
C VAL A 353 -8.97 0.46 -18.04
N ILE A 354 -8.40 0.86 -16.93
CA ILE A 354 -7.01 1.35 -16.86
C ILE A 354 -6.20 0.38 -16.00
N PRO A 355 -5.34 -0.46 -16.61
CA PRO A 355 -4.32 -1.19 -15.89
C PRO A 355 -3.26 -0.22 -15.34
N CYS A 356 -2.77 -0.50 -14.14
CA CYS A 356 -1.66 0.20 -13.52
C CYS A 356 -0.63 -0.83 -13.04
N HIS A 357 0.48 -0.94 -13.75
CA HIS A 357 1.56 -1.84 -13.40
C HIS A 357 2.47 -1.21 -12.36
N ARG A 358 2.74 -1.95 -11.25
CA ARG A 358 3.63 -1.55 -10.14
C ARG A 358 4.73 -2.60 -9.95
N ARG A 359 5.87 -2.36 -10.54
CA ARG A 359 6.97 -3.34 -10.55
C ARG A 359 7.45 -3.73 -9.15
N TYR A 360 7.45 -2.81 -8.21
CA TYR A 360 7.96 -3.01 -6.85
C TYR A 360 6.88 -2.78 -5.77
N GLY A 361 5.62 -3.01 -6.11
CA GLY A 361 4.46 -2.66 -5.28
C GLY A 361 4.47 -3.22 -3.86
N THR A 362 5.21 -4.31 -3.59
CA THR A 362 5.30 -4.95 -2.27
C THR A 362 6.75 -5.14 -1.78
N SER A 363 7.73 -4.47 -2.39
CA SER A 363 9.17 -4.59 -2.04
C SER A 363 9.48 -4.34 -0.56
N TYR A 364 8.73 -3.46 0.09
CA TYR A 364 8.85 -3.17 1.53
C TYR A 364 8.53 -4.38 2.44
N LEU A 365 7.94 -5.44 1.88
CA LEU A 365 7.67 -6.69 2.59
C LEU A 365 8.81 -7.71 2.49
N SER A 366 9.89 -7.40 1.78
CA SER A 366 11.03 -8.32 1.61
C SER A 366 11.70 -8.65 2.94
N PRO A 367 12.15 -9.91 3.15
CA PRO A 367 12.85 -10.31 4.36
C PRO A 367 14.29 -9.81 4.33
N VAL A 368 14.55 -8.68 5.00
CA VAL A 368 15.87 -8.07 5.08
C VAL A 368 16.35 -7.98 6.51
N ASN A 369 17.67 -8.07 6.71
CA ASN A 369 18.27 -8.03 8.04
C ASN A 369 18.04 -6.72 8.77
N SER A 370 17.93 -5.61 8.04
CA SER A 370 17.60 -4.30 8.61
C SER A 370 17.25 -3.32 7.51
N LYS A 371 16.25 -2.49 7.76
CA LYS A 371 15.94 -1.30 6.97
C LYS A 371 17.01 -0.22 7.15
N LEU A 372 16.88 0.91 6.48
CA LEU A 372 17.74 2.07 6.70
C LEU A 372 17.51 2.64 8.10
N GLU A 373 18.61 2.92 8.81
CA GLU A 373 18.53 3.70 10.04
C GLU A 373 17.99 5.10 9.71
N ILE A 374 16.98 5.58 10.45
CA ILE A 374 16.40 6.92 10.24
C ILE A 374 17.50 8.01 10.21
N ILE A 375 18.47 7.92 11.12
CA ILE A 375 19.70 8.71 11.06
C ILE A 375 20.83 7.76 10.67
N PRO A 376 21.34 7.81 9.44
CA PRO A 376 22.43 6.93 9.03
C PRO A 376 23.65 7.13 9.92
N THR A 377 24.21 6.03 10.43
CA THR A 377 25.35 6.08 11.35
C THR A 377 26.53 6.85 10.74
N GLY A 378 27.06 7.82 11.49
CA GLY A 378 28.18 8.68 11.06
C GLY A 378 27.74 9.97 10.40
N ILE A 379 26.47 10.13 10.03
CA ILE A 379 25.95 11.36 9.40
C ILE A 379 25.19 12.21 10.41
N LYS A 380 25.39 13.54 10.37
CA LYS A 380 24.96 14.45 11.46
C LYS A 380 23.69 15.23 11.16
N ASN A 381 23.53 15.69 9.91
CA ASN A 381 22.45 16.58 9.50
C ASN A 381 21.50 15.99 8.45
N PHE A 382 21.57 14.66 8.27
CA PHE A 382 20.78 13.94 7.27
C PHE A 382 19.97 12.83 7.92
N ALA A 383 18.76 12.64 7.41
CA ALA A 383 17.89 11.53 7.81
C ALA A 383 17.15 10.95 6.60
N VAL A 384 16.65 9.73 6.76
CA VAL A 384 15.70 9.10 5.84
C VAL A 384 14.35 8.93 6.54
N SER A 385 13.26 8.89 5.76
CA SER A 385 11.91 8.59 6.21
C SER A 385 11.19 7.70 5.21
N GLY A 386 10.04 7.15 5.58
CA GLY A 386 9.21 6.34 4.69
C GLY A 386 9.30 4.83 4.94
N ASP A 387 8.79 4.03 4.02
CA ASP A 387 8.57 2.59 4.19
C ASP A 387 9.86 1.76 4.35
N PHE A 388 10.97 2.25 3.80
CA PHE A 388 12.28 1.61 3.92
C PHE A 388 13.13 2.14 5.10
N ALA A 389 12.63 3.13 5.85
CA ALA A 389 13.25 3.60 7.08
C ALA A 389 12.86 2.70 8.27
N GLU A 390 13.78 2.49 9.22
CA GLU A 390 13.55 1.60 10.35
C GLU A 390 12.59 2.19 11.38
N SER A 391 11.47 1.51 11.62
CA SER A 391 10.54 1.81 12.71
C SER A 391 10.08 0.53 13.39
N ASP A 392 9.95 0.55 14.71
CA ASP A 392 9.62 -0.64 15.51
C ASP A 392 8.12 -0.78 15.82
N ASN A 393 7.31 0.22 15.50
CA ASN A 393 6.02 0.37 16.18
C ASN A 393 4.79 0.39 15.27
N ASP A 394 4.95 0.17 13.95
CA ASP A 394 3.81 0.22 13.03
C ASP A 394 3.99 -0.67 11.79
N THR A 395 2.93 -0.81 10.99
CA THR A 395 2.97 -1.54 9.72
C THR A 395 3.44 -0.63 8.59
N VAL A 396 4.36 -1.14 7.77
CA VAL A 396 5.04 -0.41 6.70
C VAL A 396 4.14 0.29 5.69
N PHE A 397 2.95 -0.20 5.43
CA PHE A 397 2.02 0.39 4.45
C PHE A 397 0.98 1.35 5.08
N SER A 398 1.24 1.84 6.29
CA SER A 398 0.32 2.76 6.96
C SER A 398 0.82 4.20 6.93
N GLU A 399 -0.11 5.16 6.80
CA GLU A 399 0.21 6.58 6.95
C GLU A 399 0.87 6.88 8.28
N GLU A 400 0.49 6.16 9.33
CA GLU A 400 1.09 6.30 10.65
C GLU A 400 2.57 5.95 10.62
N TYR A 401 2.98 4.90 9.87
CA TYR A 401 4.39 4.53 9.72
C TYR A 401 5.19 5.65 9.05
N ILE A 402 4.71 6.14 7.92
CA ILE A 402 5.37 7.22 7.16
C ILE A 402 5.52 8.47 8.03
N VAL A 403 4.44 8.92 8.67
CA VAL A 403 4.47 10.11 9.53
C VAL A 403 5.35 9.90 10.76
N SER A 404 5.36 8.71 11.36
CA SER A 404 6.19 8.42 12.52
C SER A 404 7.69 8.43 12.19
N THR A 405 8.09 7.87 11.04
CA THR A 405 9.49 7.93 10.59
C THR A 405 9.92 9.36 10.28
N ALA A 406 9.09 10.15 9.58
CA ALA A 406 9.36 11.56 9.27
C ALA A 406 9.48 12.44 10.55
N ARG A 407 8.59 12.24 11.52
CA ARG A 407 8.68 12.91 12.83
C ARG A 407 9.93 12.49 13.60
N THR A 408 10.26 11.22 13.61
CA THR A 408 11.48 10.72 14.25
C THR A 408 12.71 11.36 13.64
N ALA A 409 12.80 11.42 12.30
CA ALA A 409 13.85 12.10 11.58
C ALA A 409 13.97 13.57 12.00
N SER A 410 12.86 14.31 11.93
CA SER A 410 12.80 15.72 12.28
C SER A 410 13.20 15.99 13.73
N TYR A 411 12.63 15.25 14.68
CA TYR A 411 12.87 15.48 16.12
C TYR A 411 14.32 15.15 16.53
N LYS A 412 14.89 14.09 15.95
CA LYS A 412 16.29 13.75 16.21
C LYS A 412 17.26 14.78 15.63
N LEU A 413 17.08 15.20 14.36
CA LEU A 413 17.93 16.21 13.74
C LEU A 413 17.81 17.58 14.40
N MET A 414 16.60 18.00 14.74
CA MET A 414 16.34 19.28 15.44
C MET A 414 16.66 19.21 16.93
N LYS A 415 17.05 18.06 17.47
CA LYS A 415 17.36 17.83 18.89
C LYS A 415 16.24 18.31 19.82
N THR A 416 15.00 18.08 19.43
CA THR A 416 13.84 18.49 20.23
C THR A 416 13.46 17.42 21.25
N ASN A 417 12.88 17.86 22.39
CA ASN A 417 12.36 16.95 23.41
C ASN A 417 10.86 16.62 23.19
N ARG A 418 10.33 16.86 21.99
CA ARG A 418 8.94 16.51 21.68
C ARG A 418 8.77 15.01 21.74
N LYS A 419 7.71 14.56 22.41
CA LYS A 419 7.38 13.13 22.47
C LYS A 419 6.55 12.76 21.26
N MET A 420 6.89 11.62 20.67
CA MET A 420 6.06 10.97 19.67
C MET A 420 4.89 10.26 20.34
N PHE A 421 3.78 10.15 19.64
CA PHE A 421 2.74 9.20 20.01
C PHE A 421 3.25 7.79 19.69
N GLU A 422 3.45 6.98 20.72
CA GLU A 422 3.83 5.59 20.54
C GLU A 422 2.60 4.80 20.06
N SER A 423 2.70 4.17 18.91
CA SER A 423 1.77 3.14 18.49
C SER A 423 1.84 2.00 19.52
N LYS A 424 0.70 1.52 19.97
CA LYS A 424 0.64 0.37 20.89
C LYS A 424 0.15 -0.83 20.08
N PRO A 425 1.06 -1.71 19.63
CA PRO A 425 0.66 -2.94 18.99
C PRO A 425 -0.28 -3.73 19.92
N LYS A 426 -1.20 -4.45 19.34
CA LYS A 426 -2.11 -5.31 20.12
C LYS A 426 -1.30 -6.28 20.97
N SER A 427 -1.69 -6.36 22.24
CA SER A 427 -1.12 -7.36 23.13
C SER A 427 -1.38 -8.78 22.61
N PHE A 428 -0.54 -9.70 22.98
CA PHE A 428 -0.74 -11.15 22.72
C PHE A 428 -2.17 -11.62 23.02
N ARG A 429 -2.79 -11.10 24.10
CA ARG A 429 -4.16 -11.44 24.48
C ARG A 429 -5.18 -10.92 23.47
N GLU A 430 -4.99 -9.71 22.97
CA GLU A 430 -5.87 -9.07 21.99
C GLU A 430 -5.78 -9.78 20.64
N VAL A 431 -4.57 -10.01 20.13
CA VAL A 431 -4.37 -10.78 18.88
C VAL A 431 -4.91 -12.19 18.99
N LYS A 432 -4.69 -12.88 20.14
CA LYS A 432 -5.29 -14.19 20.40
C LYS A 432 -6.81 -14.14 20.37
N LYS A 433 -7.43 -13.07 20.87
CA LYS A 433 -8.88 -12.86 20.83
C LYS A 433 -9.35 -12.60 19.41
N SER A 434 -8.66 -11.73 18.65
CA SER A 434 -8.98 -11.45 17.25
C SER A 434 -8.89 -12.70 16.38
N LEU A 435 -7.79 -13.45 16.46
CA LEU A 435 -7.64 -14.74 15.76
C LEU A 435 -8.66 -15.80 16.19
N LYS A 436 -9.21 -15.73 17.41
CA LYS A 436 -10.31 -16.58 17.86
C LYS A 436 -11.67 -16.11 17.35
N ASN A 437 -11.85 -14.80 17.15
CA ASN A 437 -13.13 -14.25 16.68
C ASN A 437 -13.32 -14.50 15.18
N LEU A 438 -12.23 -14.67 14.42
CA LEU A 438 -12.27 -15.26 13.08
C LEU A 438 -12.68 -16.75 13.12
N VAL A 439 -12.92 -17.32 14.30
CA VAL A 439 -13.33 -18.71 14.58
C VAL A 439 -14.79 -18.79 15.04
N LYS A 440 -15.48 -17.66 15.21
CA LYS A 440 -16.91 -17.62 15.54
C LYS A 440 -17.75 -17.33 14.30
#